data_ca8b87e9f9127c12bc2f776c2e2d9557
#
_entry.id   ca8b87e9f9127c12bc2f776c2e2d9557
#
_cell.length_a   1.000
_cell.length_b   1.000
_cell.length_c   1.000
_cell.angle_alpha   90.00
_cell.angle_beta   90.00
_cell.angle_gamma   90.00
#
_symmetry.space_group_name_H-M   'P 1'
#
loop_
_entity.id
_entity.type
_entity.pdbx_description
1 polymer ?
#
loop_
_entity_poly.entity_id
_entity_poly.type
_entity_poly.pdbx_seq_one_letter_code
_entity_poly.pdbx_strand_id
1 'polypeptide(L)'
;MDNEIFQKIFDILQPVLPTGWKKMVLFVGYTAGSYTMKYYTCDNQGIFTDCFSQSGINRAQLIKLFMSIDKAVTPERKKLDGKNKWSVLTMIVTDDGKMKTDFDYTDISDNAIAYEQSWKEKYIK
;
A
#
# COMPACT_ATOMS: atom_id res chain seq x y z
N MET A 1 -0.07 -7.70 -13.44
CA MET A 1 0.65 -8.34 -12.33
C MET A 1 -0.15 -9.54 -11.88
N ASP A 2 0.51 -10.61 -11.52
CA ASP A 2 -0.17 -11.83 -11.09
C ASP A 2 -0.42 -11.84 -9.57
N ASN A 3 -1.17 -12.84 -9.11
CA ASN A 3 -1.57 -12.94 -7.71
C ASN A 3 -0.39 -13.23 -6.76
N GLU A 4 0.70 -13.77 -7.27
CA GLU A 4 1.87 -14.08 -6.44
C GLU A 4 2.52 -12.83 -5.88
N ILE A 5 2.52 -11.72 -6.64
CA ILE A 5 3.07 -10.44 -6.19
C ILE A 5 2.27 -9.90 -5.01
N PHE A 6 0.94 -9.99 -5.07
CA PHE A 6 0.09 -9.49 -3.99
C PHE A 6 0.28 -10.31 -2.72
N GLN A 7 0.40 -11.63 -2.86
CA GLN A 7 0.69 -12.49 -1.71
C GLN A 7 2.06 -12.17 -1.12
N LYS A 8 3.06 -11.93 -1.96
CA LYS A 8 4.41 -11.57 -1.52
C LYS A 8 4.41 -10.25 -0.74
N ILE A 9 3.67 -9.25 -1.23
CA ILE A 9 3.52 -7.97 -0.54
C ILE A 9 2.90 -8.19 0.83
N PHE A 10 1.83 -8.96 0.91
CA PHE A 10 1.18 -9.25 2.17
C PHE A 10 2.11 -10.00 3.13
N ASP A 11 2.88 -10.95 2.64
CA ASP A 11 3.84 -11.70 3.45
C ASP A 11 4.92 -10.79 4.06
N ILE A 12 5.28 -9.71 3.36
CA ILE A 12 6.20 -8.69 3.88
C ILE A 12 5.54 -7.90 5.02
N LEU A 13 4.26 -7.54 4.87
CA LEU A 13 3.54 -6.71 5.82
C LEU A 13 3.04 -7.47 7.04
N GLN A 14 2.67 -8.73 6.88
CA GLN A 14 2.00 -9.51 7.92
C GLN A 14 2.72 -9.48 9.27
N PRO A 15 4.06 -9.66 9.34
CA PRO A 15 4.74 -9.68 10.63
C PRO A 15 4.65 -8.41 11.46
N VAL A 16 4.34 -7.27 10.84
CA VAL A 16 4.30 -5.98 11.53
C VAL A 16 2.87 -5.49 11.79
N LEU A 17 1.85 -6.20 11.33
CA LEU A 17 0.47 -5.81 11.57
C LEU A 17 0.14 -5.94 13.05
N PRO A 18 -0.63 -4.98 13.62
CA PRO A 18 -0.94 -5.00 15.05
C PRO A 18 -1.89 -6.14 15.39
N THR A 19 -1.80 -6.61 16.64
CA THR A 19 -2.72 -7.63 17.15
C THR A 19 -4.17 -7.12 17.04
N GLY A 20 -5.06 -7.98 16.53
CA GLY A 20 -6.47 -7.64 16.43
C GLY A 20 -6.85 -6.81 15.22
N TRP A 21 -5.95 -6.64 14.26
CA TRP A 21 -6.29 -5.94 13.02
C TRP A 21 -7.41 -6.69 12.27
N LYS A 22 -8.33 -5.93 11.71
CA LYS A 22 -9.45 -6.48 10.93
C LYS A 22 -9.31 -6.23 9.45
N LYS A 23 -8.71 -5.09 9.09
CA LYS A 23 -8.55 -4.66 7.69
C LYS A 23 -7.25 -3.89 7.56
N MET A 24 -6.52 -4.16 6.50
CA MET A 24 -5.31 -3.43 6.14
C MET A 24 -5.51 -2.84 4.75
N VAL A 25 -5.16 -1.57 4.57
CA VAL A 25 -5.21 -0.88 3.28
C VAL A 25 -3.83 -0.33 2.98
N LEU A 26 -3.24 -0.78 1.89
CA LEU A 26 -1.90 -0.37 1.45
C LEU A 26 -2.02 0.59 0.26
N PHE A 27 -1.30 1.69 0.34
CA PHE A 27 -1.10 2.65 -0.74
C PHE A 27 0.32 2.52 -1.27
N VAL A 28 0.46 2.30 -2.58
CA VAL A 28 1.75 2.30 -3.28
C VAL A 28 1.62 3.25 -4.47
N GLY A 29 2.28 4.41 -4.39
CA GLY A 29 2.24 5.40 -5.46
C GLY A 29 3.63 5.64 -6.04
N TYR A 30 3.71 5.70 -7.37
CA TYR A 30 4.94 5.99 -8.09
C TYR A 30 4.81 7.29 -8.87
N THR A 31 5.82 8.12 -8.73
CA THR A 31 6.02 9.31 -9.57
C THR A 31 7.30 9.12 -10.39
N ALA A 32 7.65 10.10 -11.21
CA ALA A 32 8.91 10.05 -11.95
C ALA A 32 10.07 10.07 -10.95
N GLY A 33 10.74 8.93 -10.79
CA GLY A 33 11.95 8.82 -9.95
C GLY A 33 11.74 8.63 -8.47
N SER A 34 10.50 8.48 -7.98
CA SER A 34 10.27 8.25 -6.56
C SER A 34 8.99 7.44 -6.31
N TYR A 35 8.83 6.98 -5.06
CA TYR A 35 7.61 6.32 -4.65
C TYR A 35 7.17 6.81 -3.27
N THR A 36 5.88 6.63 -2.99
CA THR A 36 5.29 6.86 -1.66
C THR A 36 4.52 5.61 -1.28
N MET A 37 4.75 5.11 -0.09
CA MET A 37 4.02 3.97 0.45
C MET A 37 3.54 4.27 1.85
N LYS A 38 2.31 3.84 2.14
CA LYS A 38 1.70 3.86 3.47
C LYS A 38 0.75 2.71 3.59
N TYR A 39 0.54 2.23 4.81
CA TYR A 39 -0.58 1.34 5.07
C TYR A 39 -1.34 1.82 6.31
N TYR A 40 -2.61 1.44 6.35
CA TYR A 40 -3.50 1.73 7.45
C TYR A 40 -4.08 0.42 7.93
N THR A 41 -4.28 0.29 9.23
CA THR A 41 -4.96 -0.87 9.81
C THR A 41 -6.18 -0.42 10.58
N CYS A 42 -7.22 -1.24 10.53
CA CYS A 42 -8.49 -0.98 11.18
C CYS A 42 -8.71 -2.04 12.26
N ASP A 43 -9.18 -1.61 13.43
CA ASP A 43 -9.53 -2.53 14.51
C ASP A 43 -11.00 -2.99 14.37
N ASN A 44 -11.48 -3.77 15.34
CA ASN A 44 -12.84 -4.30 15.33
C ASN A 44 -13.91 -3.22 15.57
N GLN A 45 -13.52 -2.00 15.92
CA GLN A 45 -14.42 -0.87 16.08
C GLN A 45 -14.45 0.03 14.84
N GLY A 46 -13.72 -0.34 13.80
CA GLY A 46 -13.65 0.44 12.57
C GLY A 46 -12.71 1.63 12.62
N ILE A 47 -11.85 1.71 13.63
CA ILE A 47 -10.91 2.83 13.80
C ILE A 47 -9.62 2.51 13.06
N PHE A 48 -9.22 3.39 12.14
CA PHE A 48 -8.00 3.25 11.35
C PHE A 48 -6.81 3.90 12.04
N THR A 49 -5.65 3.25 11.94
CA THR A 49 -4.37 3.76 12.42
C THR A 49 -3.39 3.79 11.26
N ASP A 50 -2.73 4.95 11.08
CA ASP A 50 -1.64 5.14 10.12
C ASP A 50 -0.43 4.34 10.58
N CYS A 51 0.31 3.73 9.66
CA CYS A 51 1.49 2.93 9.98
C CYS A 51 2.56 3.71 10.76
N PHE A 52 2.70 5.01 10.51
CA PHE A 52 3.66 5.84 11.23
C PHE A 52 3.21 6.16 12.65
N SER A 53 1.93 5.95 12.98
CA SER A 53 1.37 6.13 14.32
C SER A 53 1.23 4.81 15.08
N GLN A 54 1.53 3.69 14.43
CA GLN A 54 1.42 2.37 15.05
C GLN A 54 2.50 2.17 16.11
N SER A 55 2.12 1.71 17.30
CA SER A 55 3.08 1.35 18.34
C SER A 55 3.79 0.04 18.00
N GLY A 56 5.02 -0.11 18.50
CA GLY A 56 5.78 -1.35 18.31
C GLY A 56 6.59 -1.42 17.02
N ILE A 57 6.49 -0.41 16.16
CA ILE A 57 7.31 -0.34 14.95
C ILE A 57 7.85 1.09 14.79
N ASN A 58 9.13 1.22 14.44
CA ASN A 58 9.74 2.54 14.25
C ASN A 58 9.86 2.88 12.76
N ARG A 59 10.21 4.15 12.49
CA ARG A 59 10.32 4.66 11.12
C ARG A 59 11.36 3.90 10.29
N ALA A 60 12.49 3.52 10.88
CA ALA A 60 13.54 2.80 10.18
C ALA A 60 13.07 1.41 9.73
N GLN A 61 12.28 0.75 10.56
CA GLN A 61 11.67 -0.55 10.21
C GLN A 61 10.68 -0.40 9.07
N LEU A 62 9.88 0.66 9.09
CA LEU A 62 8.91 0.95 8.03
C LEU A 62 9.61 1.23 6.70
N ILE A 63 10.69 2.01 6.72
CA ILE A 63 11.49 2.29 5.51
C ILE A 63 12.01 1.00 4.90
N LYS A 64 12.58 0.11 5.69
CA LYS A 64 13.09 -1.18 5.22
C LYS A 64 11.97 -2.04 4.62
N LEU A 65 10.82 -2.04 5.25
CA LEU A 65 9.65 -2.78 4.80
C LEU A 65 9.18 -2.27 3.43
N PHE A 66 9.07 -0.96 3.28
CA PHE A 66 8.66 -0.35 2.01
C PHE A 66 9.70 -0.58 0.90
N MET A 67 10.99 -0.57 1.24
CA MET A 67 12.03 -0.93 0.28
C MET A 67 11.89 -2.38 -0.20
N SER A 68 11.51 -3.29 0.69
CA SER A 68 11.27 -4.68 0.33
C SER A 68 10.07 -4.82 -0.61
N ILE A 69 9.01 -4.05 -0.37
CA ILE A 69 7.85 -4.01 -1.25
C ILE A 69 8.25 -3.46 -2.62
N ASP A 70 9.02 -2.37 -2.64
CA ASP A 70 9.49 -1.78 -3.89
C ASP A 70 10.32 -2.77 -4.71
N LYS A 71 11.19 -3.53 -4.07
CA LYS A 71 12.00 -4.56 -4.74
C LYS A 71 11.13 -5.65 -5.36
N ALA A 72 10.00 -5.97 -4.75
CA ALA A 72 9.08 -6.97 -5.28
C ALA A 72 8.24 -6.41 -6.43
N VAL A 73 7.80 -5.17 -6.33
CA VAL A 73 6.84 -4.54 -7.26
C VAL A 73 7.51 -3.96 -8.50
N THR A 74 8.67 -3.33 -8.34
CA THR A 74 9.32 -2.59 -9.42
C THR A 74 9.60 -3.45 -10.65
N PRO A 75 10.14 -4.69 -10.54
CA PRO A 75 10.35 -5.52 -11.74
C PRO A 75 9.06 -5.81 -12.50
N GLU A 76 7.96 -6.02 -11.78
CA GLU A 76 6.66 -6.30 -12.39
C GLU A 76 6.08 -5.06 -13.05
N ARG A 77 6.22 -3.90 -12.40
CA ARG A 77 5.76 -2.64 -12.94
C ARG A 77 6.54 -2.25 -14.21
N LYS A 78 7.85 -2.54 -14.25
CA LYS A 78 8.70 -2.25 -15.41
C LYS A 78 8.34 -3.04 -16.66
N LYS A 79 7.66 -4.16 -16.51
CA LYS A 79 7.16 -4.94 -17.67
C LYS A 79 5.99 -4.26 -18.34
N LEU A 80 5.36 -3.28 -17.68
CA LEU A 80 4.25 -2.52 -18.21
C LEU A 80 4.77 -1.25 -18.87
N ASP A 81 4.09 -0.79 -19.92
CA ASP A 81 4.47 0.44 -20.60
C ASP A 81 3.23 1.24 -21.01
N GLY A 82 3.45 2.54 -21.29
CA GLY A 82 2.42 3.44 -21.75
C GLY A 82 1.20 3.45 -20.83
N LYS A 83 0.05 3.24 -21.42
CA LYS A 83 -1.25 3.28 -20.72
C LYS A 83 -1.46 2.13 -19.74
N ASN A 84 -0.65 1.07 -19.83
CA ASN A 84 -0.78 -0.10 -18.96
C ASN A 84 0.06 0.03 -17.68
N LYS A 85 0.91 1.05 -17.61
CA LYS A 85 1.74 1.28 -16.41
C LYS A 85 0.96 2.09 -15.38
N TRP A 86 0.53 1.41 -14.33
CA TRP A 86 -0.23 2.07 -13.26
C TRP A 86 0.67 3.01 -12.43
N SER A 87 0.06 4.05 -11.87
CA SER A 87 0.73 4.99 -10.96
C SER A 87 0.47 4.66 -9.50
N VAL A 88 -0.71 4.14 -9.18
CA VAL A 88 -1.09 3.81 -7.80
C VAL A 88 -1.66 2.40 -7.74
N LEU A 89 -1.17 1.63 -6.79
CA LEU A 89 -1.73 0.34 -6.39
C LEU A 89 -2.36 0.51 -5.01
N THR A 90 -3.62 0.10 -4.88
CA THR A 90 -4.31 -0.01 -3.61
C THR A 90 -4.57 -1.49 -3.34
N MET A 91 -4.16 -1.96 -2.16
CA MET A 91 -4.35 -3.34 -1.77
C MET A 91 -5.11 -3.38 -0.45
N ILE A 92 -6.24 -4.08 -0.43
CA ILE A 92 -7.10 -4.19 0.74
C ILE A 92 -7.13 -5.66 1.17
N VAL A 93 -6.78 -5.93 2.41
CA VAL A 93 -6.81 -7.28 2.97
C VAL A 93 -7.62 -7.26 4.25
N THR A 94 -8.53 -8.21 4.39
CA THR A 94 -9.29 -8.41 5.62
C THR A 94 -8.74 -9.62 6.37
N ASP A 95 -9.02 -9.69 7.66
CA ASP A 95 -8.44 -10.72 8.53
C ASP A 95 -8.96 -12.13 8.24
N ASP A 96 -10.01 -12.25 7.43
CA ASP A 96 -10.52 -13.54 6.93
C ASP A 96 -9.78 -14.04 5.69
N GLY A 97 -8.73 -13.32 5.27
CA GLY A 97 -7.89 -13.72 4.13
C GLY A 97 -8.35 -13.22 2.78
N LYS A 98 -9.39 -12.41 2.72
CA LYS A 98 -9.85 -11.82 1.46
C LYS A 98 -8.94 -10.66 1.05
N MET A 99 -8.62 -10.60 -0.22
CA MET A 99 -7.72 -9.59 -0.79
C MET A 99 -8.35 -8.96 -2.02
N LYS A 100 -8.31 -7.63 -2.08
CA LYS A 100 -8.77 -6.86 -3.22
C LYS A 100 -7.69 -5.88 -3.63
N THR A 101 -7.48 -5.70 -4.93
CA THR A 101 -6.51 -4.75 -5.47
C THR A 101 -7.20 -3.84 -6.46
N ASP A 102 -6.83 -2.56 -6.40
CA ASP A 102 -7.28 -1.54 -7.35
C ASP A 102 -6.05 -0.84 -7.92
N PHE A 103 -6.12 -0.45 -9.20
CA PHE A 103 -5.05 0.28 -9.87
C PHE A 103 -5.57 1.62 -10.39
N ASP A 104 -4.75 2.65 -10.28
CA ASP A 104 -5.01 3.95 -10.90
C ASP A 104 -3.87 4.27 -11.85
N TYR A 105 -4.19 4.89 -12.97
CA TYR A 105 -3.26 5.20 -14.06
C TYR A 105 -3.05 6.70 -14.24
N THR A 106 -3.63 7.52 -13.35
CA THR A 106 -3.48 8.97 -13.38
C THR A 106 -2.05 9.36 -13.01
N ASP A 107 -1.44 10.26 -13.79
CA ASP A 107 -0.13 10.80 -13.41
C ASP A 107 -0.29 11.72 -12.20
N ILE A 108 0.34 11.34 -11.08
CA ILE A 108 0.22 12.05 -9.81
C ILE A 108 1.46 12.87 -9.48
N SER A 109 2.40 13.02 -10.43
CA SER A 109 3.69 13.69 -10.18
C SER A 109 3.54 15.14 -9.71
N ASP A 110 2.54 15.88 -10.23
CA ASP A 110 2.33 17.27 -9.91
C ASP A 110 1.33 17.52 -8.79
N ASN A 111 0.55 16.50 -8.39
CA ASN A 111 -0.52 16.66 -7.42
C ASN A 111 -0.60 15.48 -6.42
N ALA A 112 0.54 14.90 -6.09
CA ALA A 112 0.60 13.70 -5.26
C ALA A 112 -0.09 13.90 -3.89
N ILE A 113 0.07 15.07 -3.27
CA ILE A 113 -0.54 15.35 -1.96
C ILE A 113 -2.06 15.39 -2.08
N ALA A 114 -2.58 16.11 -3.08
CA ALA A 114 -4.03 16.19 -3.31
C ALA A 114 -4.62 14.83 -3.67
N TYR A 115 -3.90 14.05 -4.45
CA TYR A 115 -4.33 12.70 -4.80
C TYR A 115 -4.43 11.81 -3.56
N GLU A 116 -3.40 11.81 -2.72
CA GLU A 116 -3.37 11.01 -1.50
C GLU A 116 -4.51 11.37 -0.55
N GLN A 117 -4.84 12.67 -0.46
CA GLN A 117 -5.97 13.15 0.35
C GLN A 117 -7.29 12.56 -0.14
N SER A 118 -7.55 12.63 -1.45
CA SER A 118 -8.74 12.05 -2.07
C SER A 118 -8.79 10.53 -1.90
N TRP A 119 -7.64 9.87 -2.05
CA TRP A 119 -7.50 8.44 -1.85
C TRP A 119 -7.89 8.05 -0.43
N LYS A 120 -7.39 8.80 0.55
CA LYS A 120 -7.68 8.57 1.96
C LYS A 120 -9.18 8.69 2.24
N GLU A 121 -9.83 9.70 1.68
CA GLU A 121 -11.27 9.89 1.83
C GLU A 121 -12.07 8.73 1.24
N LYS A 122 -11.57 8.11 0.19
CA LYS A 122 -12.23 6.98 -0.48
C LYS A 122 -12.06 5.66 0.26
N TYR A 123 -10.84 5.37 0.74
CA TYR A 123 -10.48 4.05 1.24
C TYR A 123 -10.40 3.95 2.76
N ILE A 124 -10.10 5.02 3.46
CA ILE A 124 -9.90 5.01 4.91
C ILE A 124 -11.16 5.54 5.60
N LYS A 125 -12.12 4.66 5.72
CA LYS A 125 -13.43 4.98 6.31
C LYS A 125 -13.85 3.91 7.29
#